data_d15504653310dd2f9d5dbc7948a5fa6f
#
_entry.id   d15504653310dd2f9d5dbc7948a5fa6f
#
_cell.length_a   1.000
_cell.length_b   1.000
_cell.length_c   1.000
_cell.angle_alpha   90.00
_cell.angle_beta   90.00
_cell.angle_gamma   90.00
#
_symmetry.space_group_name_H-M   'P 1'
#
loop_
_entity.id
_entity.type
_entity.pdbx_description
1 polymer ?
#
loop_
_entity_poly.entity_id
_entity_poly.type
_entity_poly.pdbx_seq_one_letter_code
_entity_poly.pdbx_strand_id
1 'polypeptide(L)'
;RHYCETLVWLGTPADRAAFADQVEALDMQCLQGARFVHVLGAGDKGAAVSWLHQKIRAELPDFANAVSVSAGDADNDIEMLEVTDLALLIRSPVHEPPAPKRAGGLVISDSFGPTGWAEGMDALIARVEEEDRGRLLSKRHDHNAA
;
A
#
# COMPACT_ATOMS: atom_id res chain seq x y z
N ARG A 1 11.92 -13.39 16.27
CA ARG A 1 10.95 -12.83 15.30
C ARG A 1 9.88 -13.89 15.10
N HIS A 2 8.61 -13.55 15.32
CA HIS A 2 7.54 -14.55 15.34
C HIS A 2 6.65 -14.50 14.08
N TYR A 3 6.91 -13.57 13.14
CA TYR A 3 5.95 -13.29 12.07
C TYR A 3 6.55 -13.26 10.67
N CYS A 4 7.86 -13.09 10.52
CA CYS A 4 8.55 -13.06 9.24
C CYS A 4 10.01 -13.44 9.40
N GLU A 5 10.47 -14.42 8.61
CA GLU A 5 11.89 -14.73 8.47
C GLU A 5 12.40 -14.22 7.12
N THR A 6 13.58 -13.64 7.14
CA THR A 6 14.23 -13.07 5.95
C THR A 6 15.48 -13.89 5.63
N LEU A 7 15.52 -14.48 4.46
CA LEU A 7 16.56 -15.40 4.02
C LEU A 7 17.33 -14.82 2.84
N VAL A 8 18.63 -15.05 2.81
CA VAL A 8 19.45 -14.87 1.62
C VAL A 8 19.45 -16.20 0.87
N TRP A 9 18.96 -16.20 -0.37
CA TRP A 9 18.91 -17.43 -1.15
C TRP A 9 20.26 -17.68 -1.83
N LEU A 10 20.86 -18.84 -1.55
CA LEU A 10 22.15 -19.26 -2.12
C LEU A 10 22.01 -20.43 -3.11
N GLY A 11 20.82 -21.01 -3.24
CA GLY A 11 20.52 -22.12 -4.15
C GLY A 11 20.12 -21.64 -5.55
N THR A 12 19.78 -22.61 -6.40
CA THR A 12 19.27 -22.34 -7.74
C THR A 12 17.84 -21.80 -7.70
N PRO A 13 17.32 -21.21 -8.80
CA PRO A 13 15.92 -20.84 -8.92
C PRO A 13 14.96 -22.04 -8.75
N ALA A 14 15.35 -23.24 -9.21
CA ALA A 14 14.55 -24.45 -9.06
C ALA A 14 14.44 -24.89 -7.60
N ASP A 15 15.56 -24.85 -6.84
CA ASP A 15 15.54 -25.17 -5.41
C ASP A 15 14.67 -24.18 -4.63
N ARG A 16 14.67 -22.90 -5.05
CA ARG A 16 13.82 -21.88 -4.43
C ARG A 16 12.34 -22.16 -4.69
N ALA A 17 11.96 -22.56 -5.90
CA ALA A 17 10.58 -22.92 -6.21
C ALA A 17 10.12 -24.09 -5.33
N ALA A 18 10.92 -25.15 -5.26
CA ALA A 18 10.62 -26.30 -4.40
C ALA A 18 10.54 -25.93 -2.91
N PHE A 19 11.33 -24.97 -2.45
CA PHE A 19 11.23 -24.45 -1.08
C PHE A 19 9.93 -23.65 -0.89
N ALA A 20 9.54 -22.82 -1.84
CA ALA A 20 8.29 -22.07 -1.77
C ALA A 20 7.08 -23.00 -1.69
N ASP A 21 7.03 -24.06 -2.52
CA ASP A 21 5.98 -25.08 -2.47
C ASP A 21 5.87 -25.75 -1.07
N GLN A 22 7.00 -26.01 -0.42
CA GLN A 22 7.02 -26.58 0.94
C GLN A 22 6.51 -25.59 2.00
N VAL A 23 6.84 -24.30 1.86
CA VAL A 23 6.36 -23.22 2.74
C VAL A 23 4.85 -23.08 2.61
N GLU A 24 4.33 -23.07 1.38
CA GLU A 24 2.90 -22.95 1.09
C GLU A 24 2.11 -24.16 1.61
N ALA A 25 2.69 -25.34 1.56
CA ALA A 25 2.09 -26.57 2.14
C ALA A 25 1.92 -26.50 3.68
N LEU A 26 2.57 -25.52 4.33
CA LEU A 26 2.44 -25.25 5.77
C LEU A 26 1.52 -24.04 6.06
N ASP A 27 0.68 -23.63 5.12
CA ASP A 27 -0.17 -22.44 5.19
C ASP A 27 0.62 -21.14 5.47
N MET A 28 1.85 -21.08 4.94
CA MET A 28 2.72 -19.92 5.02
C MET A 28 2.98 -19.34 3.62
N GLN A 29 3.48 -18.13 3.56
CA GLN A 29 3.82 -17.46 2.31
C GLN A 29 5.33 -17.36 2.13
N CYS A 30 5.77 -17.51 0.87
CA CYS A 30 7.15 -17.31 0.47
C CYS A 30 7.21 -16.18 -0.56
N LEU A 31 7.60 -14.99 -0.13
CA LEU A 31 7.66 -13.79 -0.99
C LEU A 31 9.10 -13.46 -1.37
N GLN A 32 9.30 -13.12 -2.63
CA GLN A 32 10.59 -12.63 -3.10
C GLN A 32 10.62 -11.11 -3.08
N GLY A 33 11.51 -10.54 -2.26
CA GLY A 33 11.99 -9.16 -2.38
C GLY A 33 13.20 -9.06 -3.32
N ALA A 34 13.76 -7.86 -3.49
CA ALA A 34 14.85 -7.61 -4.43
C ALA A 34 16.08 -8.54 -4.24
N ARG A 35 16.47 -8.84 -3.01
CA ARG A 35 17.63 -9.70 -2.67
C ARG A 35 17.32 -10.79 -1.66
N PHE A 36 16.13 -10.80 -1.12
CA PHE A 36 15.76 -11.66 -0.01
C PHE A 36 14.53 -12.48 -0.33
N VAL A 37 14.44 -13.64 0.28
CA VAL A 37 13.23 -14.45 0.37
C VAL A 37 12.65 -14.24 1.76
N HIS A 38 11.37 -13.89 1.82
CA HIS A 38 10.64 -13.69 3.06
C HIS A 38 9.66 -14.84 3.26
N VAL A 39 9.78 -15.52 4.39
CA VAL A 39 8.80 -16.51 4.85
C VAL A 39 7.97 -15.89 5.94
N LEU A 40 6.66 -15.86 5.75
CA LEU A 40 5.72 -15.23 6.68
C LEU A 40 4.43 -16.05 6.80
N GLY A 41 3.69 -15.81 7.87
CA GLY A 41 2.37 -16.42 8.06
C GLY A 41 1.35 -15.91 7.05
N ALA A 42 0.18 -16.54 7.03
CA ALA A 42 -0.93 -16.10 6.19
C ALA A 42 -1.34 -14.66 6.56
N GLY A 43 -1.17 -13.76 5.63
CA GLY A 43 -1.48 -12.35 5.77
C GLY A 43 -0.67 -11.51 4.79
N ASP A 44 -1.32 -10.51 4.24
CA ASP A 44 -0.73 -9.56 3.32
C ASP A 44 -0.71 -8.14 3.92
N LYS A 45 -0.05 -7.21 3.26
CA LYS A 45 0.03 -5.81 3.69
C LYS A 45 -1.35 -5.13 3.71
N GLY A 46 -2.25 -5.51 2.82
CA GLY A 46 -3.60 -4.97 2.75
C GLY A 46 -4.44 -5.37 3.97
N ALA A 47 -4.38 -6.65 4.37
CA ALA A 47 -5.04 -7.13 5.58
C ALA A 47 -4.53 -6.41 6.84
N ALA A 48 -3.21 -6.22 6.95
CA ALA A 48 -2.59 -5.50 8.07
C ALA A 48 -3.03 -4.03 8.11
N VAL A 49 -3.06 -3.35 6.97
CA VAL A 49 -3.51 -1.95 6.86
C VAL A 49 -5.00 -1.84 7.18
N SER A 50 -5.84 -2.74 6.68
CA SER A 50 -7.27 -2.77 6.95
C SER A 50 -7.55 -2.95 8.45
N TRP A 51 -6.84 -3.85 9.12
CA TRP A 51 -6.93 -4.04 10.56
C TRP A 51 -6.51 -2.77 11.32
N LEU A 52 -5.37 -2.16 10.95
CA LEU A 52 -4.88 -0.93 11.58
C LEU A 52 -5.87 0.23 11.41
N HIS A 53 -6.46 0.37 10.23
CA HIS A 53 -7.50 1.37 9.95
C HIS A 53 -8.71 1.24 10.86
N GLN A 54 -9.24 0.01 11.00
CA GLN A 54 -10.37 -0.25 11.87
C GLN A 54 -10.02 0.12 13.31
N LYS A 55 -8.83 -0.24 13.78
CA LYS A 55 -8.36 0.06 15.13
C LYS A 55 -8.19 1.56 15.36
N ILE A 56 -7.57 2.29 14.46
CA ILE A 56 -7.41 3.75 14.53
C ILE A 56 -8.76 4.44 14.61
N ARG A 57 -9.71 4.09 13.73
CA ARG A 57 -11.05 4.68 13.70
C ARG A 57 -11.85 4.39 14.97
N ALA A 58 -11.65 3.24 15.59
CA ALA A 58 -12.34 2.86 16.82
C ALA A 58 -11.74 3.50 18.08
N GLU A 59 -10.43 3.67 18.15
CA GLU A 59 -9.71 4.09 19.35
C GLU A 59 -9.33 5.57 19.35
N LEU A 60 -9.29 6.22 18.17
CA LEU A 60 -8.86 7.61 18.00
C LEU A 60 -9.95 8.42 17.27
N PRO A 61 -10.92 8.99 17.99
CA PRO A 61 -12.06 9.72 17.41
C PRO A 61 -11.65 10.85 16.45
N ASP A 62 -10.55 11.54 16.71
CA ASP A 62 -10.02 12.60 15.85
C ASP A 62 -9.61 12.11 14.45
N PHE A 63 -9.32 10.81 14.31
CA PHE A 63 -8.94 10.16 13.06
C PHE A 63 -10.05 9.33 12.42
N ALA A 64 -11.28 9.37 12.96
CA ALA A 64 -12.40 8.57 12.44
C ALA A 64 -12.69 8.83 10.96
N ASN A 65 -12.44 10.05 10.48
CA ASN A 65 -12.62 10.48 9.10
C ASN A 65 -11.29 10.76 8.37
N ALA A 66 -10.16 10.33 8.91
CA ALA A 66 -8.88 10.52 8.26
C ALA A 66 -8.80 9.75 6.94
N VAL A 67 -8.24 10.40 5.92
CA VAL A 67 -7.94 9.79 4.62
C VAL A 67 -6.68 8.94 4.76
N SER A 68 -6.77 7.70 4.35
CA SER A 68 -5.64 6.79 4.34
C SER A 68 -4.89 6.85 3.03
N VAL A 69 -3.57 6.86 3.12
CA VAL A 69 -2.67 6.88 1.95
C VAL A 69 -1.68 5.74 2.07
N SER A 70 -1.48 5.01 0.97
CA SER A 70 -0.40 4.03 0.86
C SER A 70 0.53 4.37 -0.30
N ALA A 71 1.79 3.93 -0.20
CA ALA A 71 2.77 4.05 -1.26
C ALA A 71 3.53 2.73 -1.42
N GLY A 72 3.74 2.31 -2.66
CA GLY A 72 4.44 1.07 -2.99
C GLY A 72 4.98 1.09 -4.40
N ASP A 73 5.86 0.14 -4.73
CA ASP A 73 6.52 0.05 -6.03
C ASP A 73 6.48 -1.35 -6.65
N ALA A 74 6.10 -2.38 -5.89
CA ALA A 74 6.22 -3.78 -6.28
C ALA A 74 4.93 -4.59 -6.08
N ASP A 75 4.88 -5.80 -6.63
CA ASP A 75 3.71 -6.68 -6.58
C ASP A 75 3.25 -6.99 -5.15
N ASN A 76 4.16 -7.07 -4.20
CA ASN A 76 3.86 -7.30 -2.78
C ASN A 76 3.22 -6.09 -2.07
N ASP A 77 3.01 -4.98 -2.77
CA ASP A 77 2.31 -3.79 -2.28
C ASP A 77 0.88 -3.68 -2.82
N ILE A 78 0.49 -4.52 -3.78
CA ILE A 78 -0.79 -4.42 -4.48
C ILE A 78 -1.96 -4.39 -3.49
N GLU A 79 -2.03 -5.35 -2.58
CA GLU A 79 -3.13 -5.46 -1.62
C GLU A 79 -3.23 -4.21 -0.72
N MET A 80 -2.09 -3.67 -0.31
CA MET A 80 -2.04 -2.42 0.46
C MET A 80 -2.50 -1.22 -0.37
N LEU A 81 -2.05 -1.15 -1.64
CA LEU A 81 -2.47 -0.09 -2.56
C LEU A 81 -3.97 -0.16 -2.89
N GLU A 82 -4.59 -1.33 -2.83
CA GLU A 82 -6.01 -1.53 -3.14
C GLU A 82 -6.96 -1.14 -1.99
N VAL A 83 -6.53 -1.26 -0.73
CA VAL A 83 -7.40 -1.08 0.45
C VAL A 83 -7.38 0.32 1.05
N THR A 84 -6.45 1.19 0.67
CA THR A 84 -6.39 2.58 1.17
C THR A 84 -7.26 3.52 0.34
N ASP A 85 -7.66 4.65 0.91
CA ASP A 85 -8.49 5.65 0.21
C ASP A 85 -7.74 6.23 -1.01
N LEU A 86 -6.47 6.57 -0.83
CA LEU A 86 -5.56 7.03 -1.87
C LEU A 86 -4.32 6.15 -1.94
N ALA A 87 -3.75 6.02 -3.12
CA ALA A 87 -2.55 5.22 -3.33
C ALA A 87 -1.55 5.92 -4.26
N LEU A 88 -0.27 5.79 -3.94
CA LEU A 88 0.85 6.18 -4.78
C LEU A 88 1.59 4.95 -5.26
N LEU A 89 1.61 4.73 -6.57
CA LEU A 89 2.44 3.74 -7.20
C LEU A 89 3.74 4.40 -7.69
N ILE A 90 4.83 4.05 -7.04
CA ILE A 90 6.15 4.61 -7.37
C ILE A 90 6.76 3.79 -8.49
N ARG A 91 7.20 4.44 -9.55
CA ARG A 91 7.87 3.75 -10.65
C ARG A 91 9.25 3.25 -10.24
N SER A 92 9.59 2.07 -10.74
CA SER A 92 10.89 1.44 -10.57
C SER A 92 11.66 1.44 -11.88
N PRO A 93 12.99 1.65 -11.87
CA PRO A 93 13.81 1.53 -13.08
C PRO A 93 14.15 0.08 -13.45
N VAL A 94 13.77 -0.89 -12.59
CA VAL A 94 14.20 -2.30 -12.73
C VAL A 94 13.05 -3.26 -13.03
N HIS A 95 11.80 -2.81 -12.94
CA HIS A 95 10.63 -3.60 -13.29
C HIS A 95 9.46 -2.69 -13.70
N GLU A 96 8.52 -3.25 -14.44
CA GLU A 96 7.27 -2.59 -14.76
C GLU A 96 6.43 -2.37 -13.48
N PRO A 97 5.68 -1.26 -13.41
CA PRO A 97 4.82 -1.00 -12.26
C PRO A 97 3.69 -2.03 -12.19
N PRO A 98 3.36 -2.54 -11.00
CA PRO A 98 2.21 -3.41 -10.81
C PRO A 98 0.90 -2.70 -11.14
N ALA A 99 -0.15 -3.48 -11.39
CA ALA A 99 -1.47 -2.97 -11.77
C ALA A 99 -2.52 -3.25 -10.66
N PRO A 100 -2.60 -2.44 -9.60
CA PRO A 100 -3.59 -2.60 -8.56
C PRO A 100 -5.00 -2.37 -9.12
N LYS A 101 -5.97 -3.19 -8.68
CA LYS A 101 -7.37 -3.11 -9.10
C LYS A 101 -8.08 -2.03 -8.28
N ARG A 102 -8.14 -0.82 -8.80
CA ARG A 102 -8.77 0.33 -8.14
C ARG A 102 -9.73 1.05 -9.08
N ALA A 103 -10.86 1.52 -8.52
CA ALA A 103 -11.80 2.36 -9.26
C ALA A 103 -11.31 3.82 -9.38
N GLY A 104 -10.37 4.24 -8.53
CA GLY A 104 -9.82 5.60 -8.52
C GLY A 104 -8.85 5.82 -7.35
N GLY A 105 -8.41 7.07 -7.14
CA GLY A 105 -7.52 7.42 -6.04
C GLY A 105 -6.07 6.94 -6.21
N LEU A 106 -5.67 6.54 -7.42
CA LEU A 106 -4.29 6.13 -7.73
C LEU A 106 -3.55 7.28 -8.39
N VAL A 107 -2.36 7.56 -7.90
CA VAL A 107 -1.34 8.39 -8.53
C VAL A 107 -0.17 7.48 -8.90
N ILE A 108 0.35 7.61 -10.10
CA ILE A 108 1.57 6.93 -10.54
C ILE A 108 2.64 8.01 -10.70
N SER A 109 3.78 7.85 -10.04
CA SER A 109 4.86 8.82 -10.11
C SER A 109 5.46 8.91 -11.51
N ASP A 110 5.93 10.09 -11.91
CA ASP A 110 6.70 10.24 -13.16
C ASP A 110 8.16 9.85 -12.96
N SER A 111 8.72 10.18 -11.81
CA SER A 111 10.09 9.83 -11.42
C SER A 111 10.16 8.50 -10.67
N PHE A 112 11.38 7.99 -10.48
CA PHE A 112 11.67 6.75 -9.77
C PHE A 112 12.07 6.99 -8.31
N GLY A 113 11.82 6.00 -7.46
CA GLY A 113 12.33 5.93 -6.09
C GLY A 113 11.95 7.14 -5.23
N PRO A 114 12.91 7.71 -4.44
CA PRO A 114 12.61 8.80 -3.51
C PRO A 114 12.05 10.07 -4.16
N THR A 115 12.49 10.40 -5.38
CA THR A 115 11.95 11.54 -6.13
C THR A 115 10.50 11.30 -6.53
N GLY A 116 10.19 10.11 -7.06
CA GLY A 116 8.83 9.73 -7.39
C GLY A 116 7.92 9.66 -6.17
N TRP A 117 8.44 9.23 -5.02
CA TRP A 117 7.72 9.27 -3.76
C TRP A 117 7.36 10.71 -3.37
N ALA A 118 8.31 11.64 -3.42
CA ALA A 118 8.09 13.02 -3.01
C ALA A 118 7.05 13.72 -3.91
N GLU A 119 7.23 13.66 -5.24
CA GLU A 119 6.29 14.28 -6.18
C GLU A 119 4.88 13.70 -6.09
N GLY A 120 4.77 12.38 -5.93
CA GLY A 120 3.49 11.70 -5.78
C GLY A 120 2.78 12.03 -4.48
N MET A 121 3.51 12.14 -3.37
CA MET A 121 2.95 12.56 -2.08
C MET A 121 2.47 14.01 -2.13
N ASP A 122 3.22 14.93 -2.73
CA ASP A 122 2.80 16.31 -2.93
C ASP A 122 1.48 16.39 -3.72
N ALA A 123 1.35 15.60 -4.79
CA ALA A 123 0.13 15.53 -5.59
C ALA A 123 -1.06 14.97 -4.79
N LEU A 124 -0.87 13.96 -3.96
CA LEU A 124 -1.92 13.40 -3.11
C LEU A 124 -2.36 14.35 -2.01
N ILE A 125 -1.42 15.05 -1.37
CA ILE A 125 -1.72 16.07 -0.34
C ILE A 125 -2.54 17.20 -0.94
N ALA A 126 -2.11 17.74 -2.09
CA ALA A 126 -2.84 18.79 -2.78
C ALA A 126 -4.29 18.39 -3.13
N ARG A 127 -4.49 17.12 -3.53
CA ARG A 127 -5.82 16.59 -3.81
C ARG A 127 -6.70 16.52 -2.57
N VAL A 128 -6.19 16.06 -1.44
CA VAL A 128 -6.93 16.03 -0.16
C VAL A 128 -7.33 17.43 0.27
N GLU A 129 -6.42 18.40 0.16
CA GLU A 129 -6.68 19.81 0.50
C GLU A 129 -7.76 20.43 -0.39
N GLU A 130 -7.79 20.12 -1.69
CA GLU A 130 -8.83 20.57 -2.61
C GLU A 130 -10.20 19.99 -2.27
N GLU A 131 -10.27 18.69 -1.99
CA GLU A 131 -11.52 18.02 -1.62
C GLU A 131 -12.08 18.58 -0.30
N ASP A 132 -11.24 18.84 0.70
CA ASP A 132 -11.65 19.45 1.96
C ASP A 132 -12.12 20.90 1.78
N ARG A 133 -11.44 21.69 0.95
CA ARG A 133 -11.87 23.04 0.58
C ARG A 133 -13.24 23.03 -0.11
N GLY A 134 -13.46 22.09 -1.01
CA GLY A 134 -14.75 21.90 -1.69
C GLY A 134 -15.88 21.58 -0.71
N ARG A 135 -15.64 20.67 0.26
CA ARG A 135 -16.62 20.34 1.31
C ARG A 135 -16.96 21.52 2.21
N LEU A 136 -15.99 22.36 2.56
CA LEU A 136 -16.19 23.53 3.40
C LEU A 136 -17.02 24.60 2.69
N LEU A 137 -16.81 24.77 1.38
CA LEU A 137 -17.57 25.74 0.57
C LEU A 137 -19.03 25.28 0.35
N SER A 138 -19.27 23.99 0.13
CA SER A 138 -20.63 23.45 -0.01
C SER A 138 -21.45 23.63 1.27
N LYS A 139 -20.88 23.32 2.44
CA LYS A 139 -21.54 23.51 3.74
C LYS A 139 -21.91 24.98 4.03
N ARG A 140 -21.13 25.95 3.55
CA ARG A 140 -21.45 27.38 3.69
C ARG A 140 -22.58 27.82 2.79
N HIS A 141 -22.75 27.25 1.62
CA HIS A 141 -23.87 27.53 0.72
C HIS A 141 -25.20 27.01 1.28
N ASP A 142 -25.20 25.81 1.83
CA ASP A 142 -26.40 25.21 2.43
C ASP A 142 -26.89 25.97 3.68
N HIS A 143 -25.97 26.61 4.41
CA HIS A 143 -26.31 27.40 5.60
C HIS A 143 -26.83 28.81 5.27
N ASN A 144 -26.53 29.34 4.09
CA ASN A 144 -27.03 30.64 3.61
C ASN A 144 -28.34 30.55 2.82
N ALA A 145 -28.81 29.33 2.52
CA ALA A 145 -30.03 29.08 1.76
C ALA A 145 -31.22 28.68 2.67
N ALA A 146 -31.03 28.62 3.98
CA ALA A 146 -32.04 28.35 4.99
C ALA A 146 -32.36 29.59 5.82
#